data_8a7c12d95b9f3940e5861cd78f25a160
#
_entry.id   8a7c12d95b9f3940e5861cd78f25a160
#
_cell.length_a   1.000
_cell.length_b   1.000
_cell.length_c   1.000
_cell.angle_alpha   90.00
_cell.angle_beta   90.00
_cell.angle_gamma   90.00
#
_symmetry.space_group_name_H-M   'P 1'
#
loop_
_entity.id
_entity.type
_entity.pdbx_description
1 polymer ?
#
loop_
_entity_poly.entity_id
_entity_poly.type
_entity_poly.pdbx_seq_one_letter_code
_entity_poly.pdbx_strand_id
1 'polypeptide(L)'
;YPSIFRIGGSYRGDEVLISSDISTGFENRFFSSARWKWAIAAELYRFDNLPLRLGFSWEGMDRTEFGMGAGFHGGPVMIDVGFSFKSGMWIHTMKGLNFSLGFTMTSFKGRDNKTDDASSGPSPVPETSLPDNQKQ
;
A
#
# COMPACT_ATOMS: atom_id res chain seq x y z
N TYR A 1 6.12 5.78 -27.77
CA TYR A 1 5.71 5.17 -26.50
C TYR A 1 4.22 5.36 -26.31
N PRO A 2 3.45 4.32 -25.89
CA PRO A 2 2.02 4.47 -25.62
C PRO A 2 1.83 5.40 -24.41
N SER A 3 0.99 6.40 -24.56
CA SER A 3 0.65 7.31 -23.47
C SER A 3 -0.59 6.81 -22.73
N ILE A 4 -0.52 6.70 -21.42
CA ILE A 4 -1.64 6.34 -20.56
C ILE A 4 -1.88 7.49 -19.60
N PHE A 5 -3.12 7.92 -19.52
CA PHE A 5 -3.57 8.86 -18.49
C PHE A 5 -4.31 8.11 -17.40
N ARG A 6 -3.96 8.38 -16.15
CA ARG A 6 -4.60 7.79 -14.99
C ARG A 6 -4.77 8.83 -13.90
N ILE A 7 -5.96 8.89 -13.34
CA ILE A 7 -6.27 9.70 -12.16
C ILE A 7 -7.01 8.82 -11.17
N GLY A 8 -6.63 8.92 -9.90
CA GLY A 8 -7.25 8.16 -8.84
C GLY A 8 -7.21 8.91 -7.54
N GLY A 9 -8.09 8.51 -6.64
CA GLY A 9 -8.18 9.01 -5.28
C GLY A 9 -8.53 7.89 -4.32
N SER A 10 -8.17 8.08 -3.06
CA SER A 10 -8.53 7.15 -1.99
C SER A 10 -8.96 7.93 -0.74
N TYR A 11 -9.90 7.35 -0.03
CA TYR A 11 -10.36 7.81 1.27
C TYR A 11 -10.14 6.70 2.30
N ARG A 12 -9.49 7.04 3.39
CA ARG A 12 -9.22 6.14 4.50
C ARG A 12 -9.99 6.59 5.73
N GLY A 13 -10.94 5.79 6.16
CA GLY A 13 -11.59 5.90 7.48
C GLY A 13 -10.93 4.96 8.49
N ASP A 14 -11.50 4.87 9.68
CA ASP A 14 -10.96 4.06 10.78
C ASP A 14 -11.04 2.55 10.47
N GLU A 15 -12.12 2.10 9.85
CA GLU A 15 -12.38 0.68 9.57
C GLU A 15 -12.42 0.35 8.07
N VAL A 16 -12.37 1.36 7.19
CA VAL A 16 -12.57 1.18 5.76
C VAL A 16 -11.62 2.06 4.95
N LEU A 17 -11.04 1.48 3.91
CA LEU A 17 -10.34 2.19 2.85
C LEU A 17 -11.14 2.04 1.57
N ILE A 18 -11.49 3.13 0.92
CA ILE A 18 -12.12 3.14 -0.40
C ILE A 18 -11.19 3.83 -1.38
N SER A 19 -10.98 3.23 -2.53
CA SER A 19 -10.21 3.82 -3.60
C SER A 19 -10.96 3.75 -4.92
N SER A 20 -10.76 4.75 -5.76
CA SER A 20 -11.31 4.76 -7.11
C SER A 20 -10.29 5.33 -8.06
N ASP A 21 -10.18 4.76 -9.24
CA ASP A 21 -9.35 5.27 -10.30
C ASP A 21 -10.02 5.19 -11.68
N ILE A 22 -9.65 6.13 -12.52
CA ILE A 22 -10.06 6.20 -13.92
C ILE A 22 -8.78 6.25 -14.75
N SER A 23 -8.72 5.41 -15.77
CA SER A 23 -7.58 5.39 -16.69
C SER A 23 -8.05 5.28 -18.13
N THR A 24 -7.28 5.89 -19.03
CA THR A 24 -7.49 5.77 -20.49
C THR A 24 -6.15 5.83 -21.21
N GLY A 25 -6.07 5.14 -22.33
CA GLY A 25 -4.95 5.26 -23.25
C GLY A 25 -5.34 6.10 -24.46
N PHE A 26 -4.37 6.71 -25.12
CA PHE A 26 -4.60 7.52 -26.33
C PHE A 26 -4.47 6.71 -27.62
N GLU A 27 -3.89 5.52 -27.57
CA GLU A 27 -3.70 4.66 -28.73
C GLU A 27 -4.01 3.19 -28.37
N ASN A 28 -4.62 2.47 -29.36
CA ASN A 28 -4.79 1.03 -29.28
C ASN A 28 -3.49 0.34 -29.73
N ARG A 29 -2.57 0.13 -28.79
CA ARG A 29 -1.34 -0.63 -29.00
C ARG A 29 -1.14 -1.66 -27.89
N PHE A 30 -0.12 -2.51 -27.99
CA PHE A 30 0.11 -3.72 -27.17
C PHE A 30 -0.11 -3.59 -25.66
N PHE A 31 0.01 -2.41 -25.07
CA PHE A 31 -0.18 -2.20 -23.62
C PHE A 31 -1.07 -0.99 -23.30
N SER A 32 -1.69 -0.38 -24.30
CA SER A 32 -2.54 0.78 -24.16
C SER A 32 -3.85 0.56 -24.90
N SER A 33 -4.96 0.79 -24.21
CA SER A 33 -6.31 0.77 -24.81
C SER A 33 -6.87 2.18 -24.78
N ALA A 34 -7.37 2.66 -25.92
CA ALA A 34 -8.08 3.94 -25.99
C ALA A 34 -9.46 3.92 -25.31
N ARG A 35 -9.71 2.93 -24.46
CA ARG A 35 -10.94 2.79 -23.70
C ARG A 35 -10.77 3.31 -22.29
N TRP A 36 -11.83 3.92 -21.79
CA TRP A 36 -11.91 4.31 -20.40
C TRP A 36 -12.10 3.08 -19.54
N LYS A 37 -11.23 2.96 -18.54
CA LYS A 37 -11.35 1.96 -17.49
C LYS A 37 -11.60 2.69 -16.18
N TRP A 38 -12.67 2.34 -15.51
CA TRP A 38 -12.96 2.77 -14.15
C TRP A 38 -12.85 1.60 -13.19
N ALA A 39 -12.17 1.82 -12.08
CA ALA A 39 -12.03 0.83 -11.03
C ALA A 39 -12.38 1.46 -9.68
N ILE A 40 -13.03 0.68 -8.85
CA ILE A 40 -13.31 1.00 -7.45
C ILE A 40 -12.94 -0.19 -6.59
N ALA A 41 -12.33 0.07 -5.45
CA ALA A 41 -11.99 -0.96 -4.48
C ALA A 41 -12.30 -0.49 -3.06
N ALA A 42 -12.68 -1.42 -2.22
CA ALA A 42 -12.90 -1.21 -0.80
C ALA A 42 -12.13 -2.26 0.00
N GLU A 43 -11.50 -1.85 1.07
CA GLU A 43 -10.84 -2.73 2.04
C GLU A 43 -11.40 -2.44 3.42
N LEU A 44 -11.84 -3.50 4.09
CA LEU A 44 -12.44 -3.47 5.42
C LEU A 44 -11.44 -3.99 6.44
N TYR A 45 -11.10 -3.17 7.42
CA TYR A 45 -10.17 -3.48 8.53
C TYR A 45 -10.88 -3.73 9.86
N ARG A 46 -12.18 -4.00 9.82
CA ARG A 46 -12.99 -4.21 11.03
C ARG A 46 -12.48 -5.35 11.91
N PHE A 47 -11.82 -6.31 11.31
CA PHE A 47 -11.19 -7.43 12.02
C PHE A 47 -9.68 -7.23 11.99
N ASP A 48 -9.04 -7.06 13.16
CA ASP A 48 -7.62 -6.73 13.28
C ASP A 48 -6.68 -7.66 12.50
N ASN A 49 -7.09 -8.94 12.37
CA ASN A 49 -6.28 -9.96 11.71
C ASN A 49 -6.83 -10.42 10.35
N LEU A 50 -7.98 -9.91 9.90
CA LEU A 50 -8.66 -10.39 8.70
C LEU A 50 -9.14 -9.21 7.81
N PRO A 51 -8.25 -8.54 7.09
CA PRO A 51 -8.66 -7.56 6.10
C PRO A 51 -9.43 -8.22 4.96
N LEU A 52 -10.61 -7.68 4.66
CA LEU A 52 -11.45 -8.09 3.54
C LEU A 52 -11.36 -7.06 2.44
N ARG A 53 -11.17 -7.52 1.20
CA ARG A 53 -11.00 -6.68 0.02
C ARG A 53 -12.05 -6.99 -1.01
N LEU A 54 -12.67 -5.95 -1.54
CA LEU A 54 -13.61 -6.02 -2.65
C LEU A 54 -13.16 -5.05 -3.74
N GLY A 55 -13.25 -5.46 -5.00
CA GLY A 55 -12.88 -4.64 -6.12
C GLY A 55 -13.82 -4.85 -7.29
N PHE A 56 -14.10 -3.78 -7.99
CA PHE A 56 -14.88 -3.79 -9.22
C PHE A 56 -14.17 -2.94 -10.27
N SER A 57 -14.07 -3.43 -11.48
CA SER A 57 -13.58 -2.63 -12.58
C SER A 57 -14.47 -2.79 -13.81
N TRP A 58 -14.62 -1.70 -14.54
CA TRP A 58 -15.41 -1.59 -15.74
C TRP A 58 -14.60 -0.97 -16.87
N GLU A 59 -14.54 -1.65 -17.99
CA GLU A 59 -13.88 -1.21 -19.21
C GLU A 59 -14.84 -1.36 -20.41
N GLY A 60 -15.96 -0.62 -20.38
CA GLY A 60 -17.00 -0.73 -21.38
C GLY A 60 -17.91 -1.96 -21.21
N MET A 61 -18.82 -2.17 -22.16
CA MET A 61 -19.92 -3.15 -22.01
C MET A 61 -19.49 -4.60 -21.84
N ASP A 62 -18.32 -4.99 -22.34
CA ASP A 62 -17.92 -6.41 -22.40
C ASP A 62 -16.81 -6.78 -21.40
N ARG A 63 -16.29 -5.82 -20.64
CA ARG A 63 -15.14 -6.03 -19.76
C ARG A 63 -15.41 -5.49 -18.37
N THR A 64 -16.17 -6.25 -17.63
CA THR A 64 -16.32 -6.05 -16.20
C THR A 64 -15.49 -7.07 -15.45
N GLU A 65 -14.85 -6.67 -14.36
CA GLU A 65 -14.15 -7.56 -13.47
C GLU A 65 -14.59 -7.27 -12.05
N PHE A 66 -14.97 -8.31 -11.34
CA PHE A 66 -15.27 -8.26 -9.92
C PHE A 66 -14.26 -9.12 -9.18
N GLY A 67 -13.64 -8.56 -8.14
CA GLY A 67 -12.67 -9.23 -7.31
C GLY A 67 -13.05 -9.20 -5.84
N MET A 68 -12.72 -10.26 -5.13
CA MET A 68 -12.81 -10.33 -3.70
C MET A 68 -11.57 -11.01 -3.13
N GLY A 69 -11.16 -10.61 -1.94
CA GLY A 69 -10.00 -11.17 -1.27
C GLY A 69 -10.13 -11.08 0.23
N ALA A 70 -9.42 -11.94 0.91
CA ALA A 70 -9.26 -11.93 2.35
C ALA A 70 -7.80 -12.19 2.68
N GLY A 71 -7.28 -11.43 3.65
CA GLY A 71 -5.96 -11.65 4.21
C GLY A 71 -6.06 -12.18 5.64
N PHE A 72 -5.12 -12.97 6.07
CA PHE A 72 -4.94 -13.34 7.47
C PHE A 72 -3.57 -12.87 7.92
N HIS A 73 -3.55 -12.01 8.94
CA HIS A 73 -2.33 -11.46 9.53
C HIS A 73 -2.12 -12.04 10.92
N GLY A 74 -1.24 -13.02 11.04
CA GLY A 74 -0.90 -13.67 12.31
C GLY A 74 0.55 -13.38 12.71
N GLY A 75 0.83 -12.18 13.26
CA GLY A 75 2.17 -11.79 13.67
C GLY A 75 3.17 -11.73 12.49
N PRO A 76 4.18 -12.62 12.42
CA PRO A 76 5.17 -12.60 11.35
C PRO A 76 4.67 -13.21 10.04
N VAL A 77 3.48 -13.82 10.03
CA VAL A 77 2.93 -14.55 8.88
C VAL A 77 1.70 -13.82 8.36
N MET A 78 1.67 -13.63 7.06
CA MET A 78 0.55 -13.07 6.33
C MET A 78 0.17 -14.01 5.19
N ILE A 79 -1.10 -14.36 5.10
CA ILE A 79 -1.68 -15.19 4.06
C ILE A 79 -2.80 -14.41 3.39
N ASP A 80 -2.73 -14.26 2.08
CA ASP A 80 -3.74 -13.57 1.27
C ASP A 80 -4.34 -14.54 0.27
N VAL A 81 -5.66 -14.52 0.16
CA VAL A 81 -6.43 -15.31 -0.81
C VAL A 81 -7.30 -14.34 -1.62
N GLY A 82 -7.32 -14.49 -2.92
CA GLY A 82 -8.12 -13.65 -3.79
C GLY A 82 -8.77 -14.43 -4.93
N PHE A 83 -9.95 -13.99 -5.30
CA PHE A 83 -10.72 -14.47 -6.45
C PHE A 83 -11.14 -13.30 -7.32
N SER A 84 -11.09 -13.44 -8.62
CA SER A 84 -11.73 -12.49 -9.52
C SER A 84 -12.44 -13.16 -10.68
N PHE A 85 -13.56 -12.53 -11.09
CA PHE A 85 -14.43 -12.99 -12.16
C PHE A 85 -14.43 -11.93 -13.27
N LYS A 86 -14.23 -12.36 -14.51
CA LYS A 86 -14.29 -11.48 -15.69
C LYS A 86 -15.59 -11.68 -16.45
N SER A 87 -16.19 -10.53 -16.84
CA SER A 87 -17.36 -10.44 -17.73
C SER A 87 -18.65 -11.05 -17.21
N GLY A 88 -18.82 -11.20 -15.89
CA GLY A 88 -20.10 -11.60 -15.31
C GLY A 88 -19.95 -12.33 -13.98
N MET A 89 -20.90 -12.11 -13.08
CA MET A 89 -20.95 -12.77 -11.76
C MET A 89 -21.62 -14.15 -11.80
N TRP A 90 -22.30 -14.47 -12.89
CA TRP A 90 -23.01 -15.75 -13.04
C TRP A 90 -22.18 -16.75 -13.84
N ILE A 91 -22.19 -18.01 -13.42
CA ILE A 91 -21.41 -19.10 -14.03
C ILE A 91 -21.65 -19.20 -15.57
N HIS A 92 -22.84 -18.84 -16.05
CA HIS A 92 -23.21 -18.89 -17.47
C HIS A 92 -22.64 -17.72 -18.30
N THR A 93 -22.29 -16.60 -17.67
CA THR A 93 -21.79 -15.40 -18.35
C THR A 93 -20.31 -15.12 -18.06
N MET A 94 -19.72 -15.89 -17.15
CA MET A 94 -18.34 -15.75 -16.74
C MET A 94 -17.38 -16.18 -17.85
N LYS A 95 -16.55 -15.25 -18.33
CA LYS A 95 -15.52 -15.51 -19.35
C LYS A 95 -14.16 -15.84 -18.79
N GLY A 96 -13.98 -15.70 -17.48
CA GLY A 96 -12.70 -16.01 -16.83
C GLY A 96 -12.80 -15.97 -15.31
N LEU A 97 -12.09 -16.88 -14.68
CA LEU A 97 -11.89 -16.98 -13.24
C LEU A 97 -10.39 -16.87 -12.95
N ASN A 98 -10.00 -15.98 -12.05
CA ASN A 98 -8.66 -15.92 -11.51
C ASN A 98 -8.68 -16.26 -10.02
N PHE A 99 -7.68 -17.01 -9.60
CA PHE A 99 -7.43 -17.32 -8.21
C PHE A 99 -6.01 -16.88 -7.87
N SER A 100 -5.83 -16.25 -6.73
CA SER A 100 -4.52 -15.85 -6.23
C SER A 100 -4.34 -16.29 -4.79
N LEU A 101 -3.14 -16.76 -4.48
CA LEU A 101 -2.70 -17.10 -3.13
C LEU A 101 -1.38 -16.40 -2.88
N GLY A 102 -1.33 -15.61 -1.82
CA GLY A 102 -0.14 -14.91 -1.35
C GLY A 102 0.29 -15.44 0.01
N PHE A 103 1.60 -15.60 0.19
CA PHE A 103 2.19 -15.92 1.48
C PHE A 103 3.39 -15.01 1.74
N THR A 104 3.37 -14.31 2.87
CA THR A 104 4.45 -13.42 3.26
C THR A 104 4.90 -13.73 4.68
N MET A 105 6.19 -13.89 4.87
CA MET A 105 6.83 -13.99 6.17
C MET A 105 7.69 -12.77 6.43
N THR A 106 7.42 -12.06 7.52
CA THR A 106 8.21 -10.90 7.94
C THR A 106 8.94 -11.24 9.23
N SER A 107 10.28 -11.24 9.17
CA SER A 107 11.10 -11.36 10.38
C SER A 107 11.23 -9.99 11.01
N PHE A 108 10.64 -9.79 12.17
CA PHE A 108 10.93 -8.63 13.01
C PHE A 108 12.30 -8.85 13.67
N LYS A 109 13.36 -8.49 12.98
CA LYS A 109 14.62 -8.23 13.66
C LYS A 109 14.38 -6.97 14.49
N GLY A 110 14.26 -7.14 15.80
CA GLY A 110 14.10 -6.04 16.73
C GLY A 110 15.13 -4.96 16.39
N ARG A 111 14.66 -3.77 16.08
CA ARG A 111 15.50 -2.59 16.03
C ARG A 111 15.85 -2.34 17.50
N ASP A 112 17.01 -2.86 17.92
CA ASP A 112 17.62 -2.39 19.15
C ASP A 112 17.76 -0.87 18.99
N ASN A 113 16.84 -0.14 19.62
CA ASN A 113 17.09 1.24 19.94
C ASN A 113 18.26 1.23 20.90
N LYS A 114 19.47 1.21 20.36
CA LYS A 114 20.61 1.78 21.04
C LYS A 114 20.24 3.24 21.24
N THR A 115 19.67 3.50 22.38
CA THR A 115 19.72 4.81 23.00
C THR A 115 21.20 5.01 23.22
N ASP A 116 21.88 5.57 22.23
CA ASP A 116 23.19 6.15 22.44
C ASP A 116 22.91 7.23 23.45
N ASP A 117 23.27 6.91 24.69
CA ASP A 117 23.46 7.90 25.76
C ASP A 117 24.47 8.95 25.24
N ALA A 118 23.93 9.91 24.51
CA ALA A 118 24.60 11.18 24.27
C ALA A 118 24.59 11.99 25.57
N SER A 119 25.06 11.37 26.64
CA SER A 119 25.40 11.97 27.90
C SER A 119 26.93 12.14 28.00
N SER A 120 27.54 12.57 26.91
CA SER A 120 28.82 13.26 27.00
C SER A 120 28.57 14.74 26.77
N GLY A 121 28.17 15.40 27.85
CA GLY A 121 28.24 16.85 27.91
C GLY A 121 29.67 17.32 27.60
N PRO A 122 29.83 18.49 27.00
CA PRO A 122 31.16 19.01 26.70
C PRO A 122 31.96 19.09 27.97
N SER A 123 33.16 18.48 27.94
CA SER A 123 34.12 18.58 29.02
C SER A 123 34.33 20.04 29.43
N PRO A 124 34.36 20.36 30.72
CA PRO A 124 34.63 21.72 31.15
C PRO A 124 35.99 22.14 30.63
N VAL A 125 36.00 23.24 29.91
CA VAL A 125 37.20 23.91 29.44
C VAL A 125 38.05 24.23 30.68
N PRO A 126 39.34 23.85 30.75
CA PRO A 126 40.20 24.23 31.86
C PRO A 126 40.32 25.73 31.89
N GLU A 127 39.93 26.33 33.02
CA GLU A 127 40.09 27.73 33.32
C GLU A 127 41.59 28.09 33.25
N THR A 128 41.96 28.76 32.16
CA THR A 128 43.30 29.35 32.06
C THR A 128 43.40 30.45 33.08
N SER A 129 44.11 30.18 34.16
CA SER A 129 44.50 31.15 35.18
C SER A 129 45.23 32.31 34.50
N LEU A 130 44.61 33.46 34.52
CA LEU A 130 45.24 34.72 34.17
C LEU A 130 46.40 34.99 35.16
N PRO A 131 47.56 35.32 34.69
CA PRO A 131 48.63 35.72 35.58
C PRO A 131 48.32 37.07 36.19
N ASP A 132 48.28 37.05 37.47
CA ASP A 132 48.28 38.26 38.37
C ASP A 132 49.49 39.13 38.07
N ASN A 133 49.27 40.22 37.35
CA ASN A 133 50.33 41.21 37.17
C ASN A 133 50.08 42.35 38.11
N GLN A 134 50.71 42.19 39.26
CA GLN A 134 50.86 43.21 40.25
C GLN A 134 51.83 44.29 39.83
N LYS A 135 51.47 45.53 40.12
CA LYS A 135 52.27 46.64 40.62
C LYS A 135 53.21 47.33 39.61
N GLN A 136 53.01 48.52 39.32
CA GLN A 136 53.56 49.74 40.01
C GLN A 136 52.87 50.95 39.38
#